data_768b5d64340dfdb9563111dbcd7b1ea9
#
_entry.id   768b5d64340dfdb9563111dbcd7b1ea9
#
_cell.length_a   1.000
_cell.length_b   1.000
_cell.length_c   1.000
_cell.angle_alpha   90.00
_cell.angle_beta   90.00
_cell.angle_gamma   90.00
#
_symmetry.space_group_name_H-M   'P 1'
#
loop_
_entity.id
_entity.type
_entity.pdbx_description
1 polymer ?
#
loop_
_entity_poly.entity_id
_entity_poly.type
_entity_poly.pdbx_seq_one_letter_code
_entity_poly.pdbx_strand_id
1 'polypeptide(L)'
;MKHVFNSFLLIFFLLISFSVHSNTTIQEFINSNYKLISKSSSKTVDPVLNDIKIFNQDDVKKFLILWKSKELSIIKDSNLIVYTEKKEDTIIAYDIFNNNEIGKFTKKQLKNIKPNSGVRSKIDSALVEYQILDEDINV
;
A
#
# COMPACT_ATOMS: atom_id res chain seq x y z
N MET A 1 -12.15 37.29 -42.48
CA MET A 1 -12.87 36.06 -42.07
C MET A 1 -12.00 34.87 -41.70
N LYS A 2 -10.77 34.78 -42.18
CA LYS A 2 -9.88 33.62 -41.84
C LYS A 2 -9.27 33.66 -40.42
N HIS A 3 -9.23 34.78 -39.74
CA HIS A 3 -8.61 34.92 -38.41
C HIS A 3 -9.58 34.63 -37.24
N VAL A 4 -10.89 34.65 -37.47
CA VAL A 4 -11.90 34.37 -36.40
C VAL A 4 -12.06 32.87 -36.18
N PHE A 5 -11.83 32.05 -37.20
CA PHE A 5 -12.00 30.59 -37.15
C PHE A 5 -10.86 29.91 -36.33
N ASN A 6 -9.66 30.48 -36.40
CA ASN A 6 -8.52 29.97 -35.63
C ASN A 6 -8.62 30.29 -34.13
N SER A 7 -9.19 31.43 -33.75
CA SER A 7 -9.40 31.76 -32.35
C SER A 7 -10.45 30.88 -31.68
N PHE A 8 -11.47 30.46 -32.39
CA PHE A 8 -12.52 29.60 -31.86
C PHE A 8 -12.05 28.16 -31.64
N LEU A 9 -11.15 27.68 -32.49
CA LEU A 9 -10.54 26.34 -32.35
C LEU A 9 -9.58 26.26 -31.15
N LEU A 10 -8.87 27.37 -30.85
CA LEU A 10 -7.95 27.44 -29.74
C LEU A 10 -8.67 27.47 -28.36
N ILE A 11 -9.85 28.07 -28.31
CA ILE A 11 -10.66 28.14 -27.06
C ILE A 11 -11.31 26.77 -26.78
N PHE A 12 -11.64 25.99 -27.81
CA PHE A 12 -12.24 24.67 -27.64
C PHE A 12 -11.23 23.63 -27.08
N PHE A 13 -9.93 23.81 -27.36
CA PHE A 13 -8.87 22.92 -26.84
C PHE A 13 -8.54 23.17 -25.36
N LEU A 14 -8.88 24.33 -24.81
CA LEU A 14 -8.60 24.71 -23.42
C LEU A 14 -9.63 24.20 -22.39
N LEU A 15 -10.74 23.62 -22.86
CA LEU A 15 -11.83 23.16 -21.99
C LEU A 15 -11.80 21.63 -21.70
N ILE A 16 -10.84 20.91 -22.27
CA ILE A 16 -10.65 19.49 -21.94
C ILE A 16 -9.56 19.37 -20.87
N SER A 17 -9.81 19.99 -19.74
CA SER A 17 -9.12 19.61 -18.50
C SER A 17 -9.70 18.27 -18.05
N PHE A 18 -9.20 17.18 -18.60
CA PHE A 18 -9.42 15.87 -18.02
C PHE A 18 -8.81 15.88 -16.62
N SER A 19 -9.63 16.05 -15.61
CA SER A 19 -9.27 15.69 -14.25
C SER A 19 -9.08 14.18 -14.24
N VAL A 20 -7.86 13.74 -14.51
CA VAL A 20 -7.45 12.36 -14.25
C VAL A 20 -7.48 12.21 -12.73
N HIS A 21 -8.60 11.77 -12.20
CA HIS A 21 -8.66 11.29 -10.83
C HIS A 21 -7.89 9.96 -10.82
N SER A 22 -6.61 10.02 -10.55
CA SER A 22 -5.81 8.85 -10.24
C SER A 22 -6.30 8.31 -8.90
N ASN A 23 -7.13 7.27 -8.93
CA ASN A 23 -7.45 6.51 -7.74
C ASN A 23 -6.18 5.78 -7.29
N THR A 24 -5.51 6.30 -6.27
CA THR A 24 -4.36 5.64 -5.67
C THR A 24 -4.78 4.28 -5.14
N THR A 25 -4.10 3.23 -5.57
CA THR A 25 -4.34 1.89 -5.04
C THR A 25 -3.70 1.73 -3.65
N ILE A 26 -4.19 0.77 -2.87
CA ILE A 26 -3.58 0.43 -1.57
C ILE A 26 -2.11 0.03 -1.73
N GLN A 27 -1.73 -0.66 -2.81
CA GLN A 27 -0.34 -1.02 -3.08
C GLN A 27 0.54 0.21 -3.33
N GLU A 28 0.05 1.18 -4.10
CA GLU A 28 0.75 2.46 -4.33
C GLU A 28 0.90 3.26 -3.03
N PHE A 29 -0.14 3.31 -2.21
CA PHE A 29 -0.09 3.93 -0.89
C PHE A 29 0.99 3.30 -0.01
N ILE A 30 1.01 1.97 0.11
CA ILE A 30 1.99 1.23 0.90
C ILE A 30 3.40 1.48 0.38
N ASN A 31 3.62 1.39 -0.92
CA ASN A 31 4.93 1.61 -1.54
C ASN A 31 5.43 3.05 -1.35
N SER A 32 4.54 4.04 -1.44
CA SER A 32 4.88 5.45 -1.18
C SER A 32 5.27 5.71 0.28
N ASN A 33 4.71 4.94 1.20
CA ASN A 33 4.98 5.03 2.63
C ASN A 33 6.01 4.00 3.14
N TYR A 34 6.79 3.37 2.26
CA TYR A 34 7.71 2.27 2.63
C TYR A 34 8.71 2.64 3.74
N LYS A 35 9.21 3.88 3.75
CA LYS A 35 10.13 4.35 4.79
C LYS A 35 9.45 4.40 6.15
N LEU A 36 8.24 4.93 6.21
CA LEU A 36 7.46 5.04 7.42
C LEU A 36 7.08 3.65 7.94
N ILE A 37 6.63 2.76 7.05
CA ILE A 37 6.25 1.38 7.40
C ILE A 37 7.47 0.60 7.90
N SER A 38 8.62 0.71 7.25
CA SER A 38 9.83 -0.06 7.61
C SER A 38 10.55 0.42 8.87
N LYS A 39 10.37 1.70 9.24
CA LYS A 39 11.07 2.34 10.36
C LYS A 39 10.12 2.91 11.41
N SER A 40 8.84 2.51 11.37
CA SER A 40 7.85 3.01 12.31
C SER A 40 8.17 2.66 13.76
N SER A 41 7.76 3.53 14.64
CA SER A 41 7.68 3.33 16.09
C SER A 41 6.23 3.51 16.55
N SER A 42 5.93 3.21 17.81
CA SER A 42 4.62 3.47 18.39
C SER A 42 4.20 4.96 18.29
N LYS A 43 5.16 5.86 18.16
CA LYS A 43 4.90 7.31 18.04
C LYS A 43 4.68 7.78 16.61
N THR A 44 5.14 7.03 15.60
CA THR A 44 5.17 7.47 14.21
C THR A 44 4.30 6.63 13.27
N VAL A 45 3.69 5.56 13.75
CA VAL A 45 2.87 4.65 12.93
C VAL A 45 1.45 5.14 12.69
N ASP A 46 0.91 5.99 13.57
CA ASP A 46 -0.50 6.41 13.53
C ASP A 46 -0.92 7.05 12.19
N PRO A 47 -0.13 7.90 11.52
CA PRO A 47 -0.52 8.43 10.20
C PRO A 47 -0.80 7.33 9.19
N VAL A 48 0.04 6.29 9.10
CA VAL A 48 -0.18 5.16 8.19
C VAL A 48 -1.47 4.42 8.53
N LEU A 49 -1.70 4.13 9.82
CA LEU A 49 -2.89 3.41 10.28
C LEU A 49 -4.19 4.21 10.07
N ASN A 50 -4.12 5.52 10.12
CA ASN A 50 -5.27 6.39 9.86
C ASN A 50 -5.56 6.55 8.36
N ASP A 51 -4.52 6.81 7.56
CA ASP A 51 -4.68 7.09 6.14
C ASP A 51 -5.07 5.84 5.33
N ILE A 52 -4.67 4.64 5.79
CA ILE A 52 -5.01 3.37 5.12
C ILE A 52 -6.50 3.02 5.20
N LYS A 53 -7.25 3.64 6.10
CA LYS A 53 -8.69 3.36 6.33
C LYS A 53 -9.59 3.69 5.14
N ILE A 54 -9.11 4.46 4.16
CA ILE A 54 -9.87 4.80 2.94
C ILE A 54 -9.97 3.64 1.95
N PHE A 55 -9.12 2.61 2.09
CA PHE A 55 -9.06 1.47 1.18
C PHE A 55 -10.02 0.34 1.60
N ASN A 56 -10.14 -0.67 0.73
CA ASN A 56 -10.96 -1.84 1.00
C ASN A 56 -10.54 -2.51 2.32
N GLN A 57 -11.52 -2.83 3.17
CA GLN A 57 -11.30 -3.33 4.52
C GLN A 57 -10.55 -4.66 4.54
N ASP A 58 -10.86 -5.60 3.63
CA ASP A 58 -10.20 -6.90 3.59
C ASP A 58 -8.74 -6.78 3.17
N ASP A 59 -8.43 -5.90 2.23
CA ASP A 59 -7.06 -5.59 1.83
C ASP A 59 -6.27 -4.95 2.96
N VAL A 60 -6.89 -4.01 3.68
CA VAL A 60 -6.27 -3.38 4.86
C VAL A 60 -5.98 -4.42 5.95
N LYS A 61 -6.95 -5.26 6.29
CA LYS A 61 -6.76 -6.35 7.28
C LYS A 61 -5.63 -7.28 6.86
N LYS A 62 -5.60 -7.70 5.61
CA LYS A 62 -4.53 -8.57 5.06
C LYS A 62 -3.15 -7.95 5.23
N PHE A 63 -2.99 -6.69 4.82
CA PHE A 63 -1.73 -5.96 4.97
C PHE A 63 -1.31 -5.85 6.44
N LEU A 64 -2.22 -5.44 7.33
CA LEU A 64 -1.92 -5.26 8.75
C LEU A 64 -1.50 -6.58 9.42
N ILE A 65 -2.15 -7.70 9.08
CA ILE A 65 -1.79 -9.02 9.59
C ILE A 65 -0.39 -9.43 9.14
N LEU A 66 -0.06 -9.29 7.86
CA LEU A 66 1.25 -9.61 7.32
C LEU A 66 2.35 -8.71 7.91
N TRP A 67 2.06 -7.42 8.11
CA TRP A 67 2.98 -6.50 8.74
C TRP A 67 3.27 -6.89 10.19
N LYS A 68 2.23 -7.12 10.98
CA LYS A 68 2.35 -7.59 12.37
C LYS A 68 3.14 -8.89 12.47
N SER A 69 2.90 -9.85 11.59
CA SER A 69 3.53 -11.17 11.57
C SER A 69 4.96 -11.17 11.03
N LYS A 70 5.50 -10.01 10.61
CA LYS A 70 6.86 -9.84 10.06
C LYS A 70 7.08 -10.61 8.75
N GLU A 71 6.03 -10.79 7.96
CA GLU A 71 6.06 -11.53 6.69
C GLU A 71 6.28 -10.59 5.48
N LEU A 72 6.39 -9.29 5.72
CA LEU A 72 6.66 -8.30 4.69
C LEU A 72 8.15 -8.00 4.53
N SER A 73 8.55 -7.78 3.30
CA SER A 73 9.90 -7.35 2.92
C SER A 73 9.84 -6.20 1.91
N ILE A 74 10.91 -5.44 1.82
CA ILE A 74 11.13 -4.44 0.77
C ILE A 74 12.12 -5.01 -0.23
N ILE A 75 11.79 -4.96 -1.52
CA ILE A 75 12.75 -5.15 -2.61
C ILE A 75 13.59 -3.88 -2.69
N LYS A 76 14.90 -3.98 -2.41
CA LYS A 76 15.76 -2.80 -2.23
C LYS A 76 15.88 -1.92 -3.47
N ASP A 77 15.88 -2.51 -4.65
CA ASP A 77 16.08 -1.78 -5.91
C ASP A 77 14.84 -0.96 -6.32
N SER A 78 13.64 -1.43 -5.96
CA SER A 78 12.37 -0.82 -6.36
C SER A 78 11.60 -0.17 -5.21
N ASN A 79 11.99 -0.42 -3.95
CA ASN A 79 11.26 -0.03 -2.75
C ASN A 79 9.84 -0.60 -2.65
N LEU A 80 9.55 -1.66 -3.40
CA LEU A 80 8.27 -2.36 -3.33
C LEU A 80 8.16 -3.16 -2.03
N ILE A 81 7.03 -3.02 -1.34
CA ILE A 81 6.68 -3.88 -0.20
C ILE A 81 5.95 -5.10 -0.73
N VAL A 82 6.44 -6.26 -0.36
CA VAL A 82 6.00 -7.56 -0.86
C VAL A 82 5.83 -8.55 0.29
N TYR A 83 5.00 -9.56 0.08
CA TYR A 83 4.97 -10.75 0.88
C TYR A 83 6.03 -11.73 0.35
N THR A 84 6.72 -12.45 1.23
CA THR A 84 7.80 -13.37 0.83
C THR A 84 7.63 -14.74 1.44
N GLU A 85 7.92 -15.77 0.62
CA GLU A 85 8.03 -17.16 1.06
C GLU A 85 9.43 -17.68 0.77
N LYS A 86 10.00 -18.38 1.73
CA LYS A 86 11.27 -19.07 1.53
C LYS A 86 11.00 -20.49 1.01
N LYS A 87 11.55 -20.80 -0.17
CA LYS A 87 11.57 -22.17 -0.72
C LYS A 87 13.01 -22.60 -0.93
N GLU A 88 13.47 -23.55 -0.13
CA GLU A 88 14.88 -24.01 -0.12
C GLU A 88 15.85 -22.83 0.07
N ASP A 89 16.70 -22.55 -0.92
CA ASP A 89 17.66 -21.44 -0.89
C ASP A 89 17.17 -20.17 -1.58
N THR A 90 15.95 -20.19 -2.12
CA THR A 90 15.35 -19.08 -2.86
C THR A 90 14.23 -18.43 -2.08
N ILE A 91 14.12 -17.10 -2.15
CA ILE A 91 13.00 -16.34 -1.60
C ILE A 91 12.14 -15.88 -2.76
N ILE A 92 10.87 -16.27 -2.75
CA ILE A 92 9.89 -15.85 -3.73
C ILE A 92 9.10 -14.68 -3.17
N ALA A 93 9.00 -13.58 -3.93
CA ALA A 93 8.21 -12.42 -3.59
C ALA A 93 6.88 -12.44 -4.34
N TYR A 94 5.82 -12.08 -3.64
CA TYR A 94 4.46 -12.01 -4.14
C TYR A 94 3.86 -10.63 -3.89
N ASP A 95 3.00 -10.21 -4.79
CA ASP A 95 2.09 -9.09 -4.54
C ASP A 95 1.18 -9.42 -3.37
N ILE A 96 1.02 -8.46 -2.45
CA ILE A 96 0.27 -8.67 -1.20
C ILE A 96 -1.21 -8.95 -1.48
N PHE A 97 -1.80 -8.32 -2.49
CA PHE A 97 -3.26 -8.29 -2.67
C PHE A 97 -3.76 -9.31 -3.69
N ASN A 98 -3.04 -9.53 -4.78
CA ASN A 98 -3.43 -10.47 -5.83
C ASN A 98 -2.67 -11.80 -5.79
N ASN A 99 -1.67 -11.94 -4.93
CA ASN A 99 -0.80 -13.12 -4.77
C ASN A 99 -0.01 -13.51 -6.03
N ASN A 100 0.15 -12.59 -6.99
CA ASN A 100 0.97 -12.85 -8.19
C ASN A 100 2.44 -12.88 -7.80
N GLU A 101 3.17 -13.85 -8.33
CA GLU A 101 4.63 -13.92 -8.18
C GLU A 101 5.28 -12.73 -8.87
N ILE A 102 6.07 -11.96 -8.13
CA ILE A 102 6.85 -10.83 -8.64
C ILE A 102 8.21 -11.30 -9.14
N GLY A 103 8.83 -12.25 -8.43
CA GLY A 103 10.12 -12.81 -8.80
C GLY A 103 10.80 -13.56 -7.68
N LYS A 104 12.02 -14.01 -7.98
CA LYS A 104 12.90 -14.74 -7.06
C LYS A 104 14.05 -13.84 -6.63
N PHE A 105 14.34 -13.83 -5.34
CA PHE A 105 15.31 -12.93 -4.74
C PHE A 105 16.23 -13.66 -3.78
N THR A 106 17.40 -13.06 -3.55
CA THR A 106 18.33 -13.44 -2.50
C THR A 106 18.07 -12.58 -1.25
N LYS A 107 18.56 -13.02 -0.09
CA LYS A 107 18.48 -12.24 1.16
C LYS A 107 19.10 -10.83 1.02
N LYS A 108 20.14 -10.69 0.18
CA LYS A 108 20.82 -9.39 -0.02
C LYS A 108 19.97 -8.37 -0.75
N GLN A 109 19.05 -8.81 -1.61
CA GLN A 109 18.14 -7.97 -2.39
C GLN A 109 16.91 -7.54 -1.61
N LEU A 110 16.65 -8.17 -0.47
CA LEU A 110 15.47 -7.94 0.36
C LEU A 110 15.85 -7.31 1.70
N LYS A 111 14.93 -6.52 2.24
CA LYS A 111 14.99 -6.00 3.59
C LYS A 111 13.70 -6.36 4.33
N ASN A 112 13.79 -7.20 5.35
CA ASN A 112 12.62 -7.58 6.14
C ASN A 112 12.09 -6.38 6.95
N ILE A 113 10.78 -6.23 6.98
CA ILE A 113 10.08 -5.26 7.80
C ILE A 113 9.78 -5.92 9.15
N LYS A 114 10.37 -5.37 10.21
CA LYS A 114 10.25 -5.92 11.58
C LYS A 114 9.63 -4.87 12.51
N PRO A 115 8.30 -4.80 12.60
CA PRO A 115 7.65 -3.89 13.53
C PRO A 115 8.02 -4.25 14.98
N ASN A 116 8.33 -3.24 15.77
CA ASN A 116 8.56 -3.42 17.20
C ASN A 116 7.25 -3.71 17.96
N SER A 117 7.34 -4.03 19.24
CA SER A 117 6.17 -4.37 20.08
C SER A 117 5.13 -3.25 20.12
N GLY A 118 5.56 -1.99 20.19
CA GLY A 118 4.66 -0.84 20.21
C GLY A 118 3.89 -0.66 18.89
N VAL A 119 4.55 -0.87 17.75
CA VAL A 119 3.88 -0.86 16.44
C VAL A 119 2.89 -2.02 16.32
N ARG A 120 3.28 -3.21 16.74
CA ARG A 120 2.37 -4.38 16.73
C ARG A 120 1.14 -4.17 17.59
N SER A 121 1.30 -3.57 18.77
CA SER A 121 0.17 -3.22 19.64
C SER A 121 -0.78 -2.22 18.99
N LYS A 122 -0.27 -1.23 18.27
CA LYS A 122 -1.09 -0.27 17.50
C LYS A 122 -1.82 -0.96 16.34
N ILE A 123 -1.17 -1.88 15.65
CA ILE A 123 -1.80 -2.69 14.59
C ILE A 123 -2.90 -3.57 15.18
N ASP A 124 -2.69 -4.20 16.34
CA ASP A 124 -3.72 -4.99 17.02
C ASP A 124 -4.95 -4.15 17.35
N SER A 125 -4.77 -2.94 17.86
CA SER A 125 -5.87 -2.02 18.14
C SER A 125 -6.63 -1.66 16.87
N ALA A 126 -5.93 -1.40 15.76
CA ALA A 126 -6.57 -1.13 14.47
C ALA A 126 -7.36 -2.34 13.95
N LEU A 127 -6.83 -3.56 14.08
CA LEU A 127 -7.51 -4.80 13.67
C LEU A 127 -8.80 -5.06 14.47
N VAL A 128 -8.82 -4.72 15.77
CA VAL A 128 -10.04 -4.82 16.60
C VAL A 128 -11.14 -3.90 16.06
N GLU A 129 -10.81 -2.68 15.63
CA GLU A 129 -11.81 -1.77 15.02
C GLU A 129 -12.49 -2.43 13.80
N TYR A 130 -11.74 -3.13 12.95
CA TYR A 130 -12.30 -3.83 11.78
C TYR A 130 -13.15 -5.04 12.16
N GLN A 131 -12.82 -5.75 13.24
CA GLN A 131 -13.64 -6.87 13.74
C GLN A 131 -15.01 -6.39 14.24
N ILE A 132 -15.05 -5.29 14.96
CA ILE A 132 -16.32 -4.69 15.47
C ILE A 132 -17.23 -4.31 14.29
N LEU A 133 -16.65 -3.71 13.23
CA LEU A 133 -17.40 -3.34 12.03
C LEU A 133 -17.98 -4.56 11.29
N ASP A 134 -17.25 -5.69 11.26
CA ASP A 134 -17.74 -6.93 10.65
C ASP A 134 -18.91 -7.54 11.45
N GLU A 135 -18.91 -7.44 12.77
CA GLU A 135 -19.99 -7.93 13.64
C GLU A 135 -21.26 -7.09 13.51
N ASP A 136 -21.13 -5.77 13.38
CA ASP A 136 -22.27 -4.85 13.22
C ASP A 136 -23.02 -5.02 11.88
N ILE A 137 -22.35 -5.53 10.83
CA ILE A 137 -22.97 -5.78 9.52
C ILE A 137 -23.79 -7.09 9.54
N ASN A 138 -23.52 -8.01 10.47
CA ASN A 138 -24.16 -9.33 10.57
C ASN A 138 -25.35 -9.37 11.54
N VAL A 139 -25.83 -8.23 12.02
CA VAL A 139 -27.05 -8.03 12.80
C VAL A 139 -28.15 -7.39 11.91
#